data_cc9b92a208d11d67e5462d4cac42eb96
#
_entry.id   cc9b92a208d11d67e5462d4cac42eb96
#
_cell.length_a   1.000
_cell.length_b   1.000
_cell.length_c   1.000
_cell.angle_alpha   90.00
_cell.angle_beta   90.00
_cell.angle_gamma   90.00
#
_symmetry.space_group_name_H-M   'P 1'
#
loop_
_entity.id
_entity.type
_entity.pdbx_description
1 polymer ?
#
loop_
_entity_poly.entity_id
_entity_poly.type
_entity_poly.pdbx_seq_one_letter_code
_entity_poly.pdbx_strand_id
1 'polypeptide(L)'
;MPTCRPQAQQPAKPELIDSFGRTVRDLRISVTDRCNFRCTYCMPEEGMKWLPRTDVLSYEEIRRVAKVCVDRFGVDGIRLTGGEPTVRAHLPVLVARLAELTVPADADSPRAGQPVDLALTTNGATLALVADDLRRAGLSRINVSLDTLQRERFRDITKRDDLDRVLDGIDAALAAGFSPVKVNAVVQRGVNDDEIVALAEFGRDKGVEVRFIEYMPLDAQGHWLNESVVGQEEIVSALHAVYPLEQMPARGAAPADRWRYLDGKGTVGVIPTVTKPFCGDCDRVRLTADGQFRTCLFATDEFDVRSLLRSGATDDEIEALLRRAVGTKWAGHRIGDVAFVRPRRSMSQIGG
;
A
#
# COMPACT_ATOMS: atom_id res chain seq x y z
N MET A 1 10.43 -28.84 -51.61
CA MET A 1 10.72 -27.86 -50.56
C MET A 1 9.48 -27.73 -49.67
N PRO A 2 9.51 -28.12 -48.38
CA PRO A 2 8.36 -27.95 -47.53
C PRO A 2 8.27 -26.47 -47.09
N THR A 3 7.14 -25.86 -47.37
CA THR A 3 6.80 -24.48 -46.95
C THR A 3 6.58 -24.45 -45.43
N CYS A 4 7.49 -23.82 -44.75
CA CYS A 4 7.35 -23.53 -43.30
C CYS A 4 6.14 -22.60 -43.11
N ARG A 5 5.03 -23.11 -42.56
CA ARG A 5 3.91 -22.29 -42.13
C ARG A 5 4.40 -21.49 -40.92
N PRO A 6 4.17 -20.15 -40.88
CA PRO A 6 4.43 -19.40 -39.66
C PRO A 6 3.56 -19.99 -38.54
N GLN A 7 4.17 -20.39 -37.44
CA GLN A 7 3.46 -20.73 -36.23
C GLN A 7 2.67 -19.50 -35.77
N ALA A 8 1.35 -19.65 -35.71
CA ALA A 8 0.50 -18.65 -35.09
C ALA A 8 1.05 -18.38 -33.67
N GLN A 9 1.52 -17.17 -33.44
CA GLN A 9 1.90 -16.75 -32.09
C GLN A 9 0.66 -16.93 -31.23
N GLN A 10 0.76 -17.79 -30.22
CA GLN A 10 -0.25 -17.88 -29.17
C GLN A 10 -0.43 -16.48 -28.61
N PRO A 11 -1.68 -16.00 -28.39
CA PRO A 11 -1.91 -14.72 -27.77
C PRO A 11 -1.12 -14.68 -26.47
N ALA A 12 -0.32 -13.63 -26.29
CA ALA A 12 0.44 -13.45 -25.06
C ALA A 12 -0.55 -13.54 -23.90
N LYS A 13 -0.23 -14.39 -22.89
CA LYS A 13 -1.05 -14.49 -21.68
C LYS A 13 -1.27 -13.07 -21.12
N PRO A 14 -2.46 -12.77 -20.58
CA PRO A 14 -2.78 -11.47 -20.00
C PRO A 14 -2.03 -11.29 -18.66
N GLU A 15 -0.72 -11.09 -18.72
CA GLU A 15 0.14 -10.93 -17.55
C GLU A 15 1.09 -9.76 -17.75
N LEU A 16 1.35 -9.05 -16.66
CA LEU A 16 2.33 -7.98 -16.58
C LEU A 16 3.53 -8.49 -15.77
N ILE A 17 4.55 -8.97 -16.47
CA ILE A 17 5.74 -9.62 -15.88
C ILE A 17 6.94 -8.68 -16.03
N ASP A 18 7.72 -8.54 -14.95
CA ASP A 18 8.96 -7.78 -14.98
C ASP A 18 10.15 -8.60 -15.49
N SER A 19 11.32 -7.93 -15.62
CA SER A 19 12.55 -8.57 -16.12
C SER A 19 13.14 -9.65 -15.20
N PHE A 20 12.57 -9.83 -13.99
CA PHE A 20 12.96 -10.85 -13.00
C PHE A 20 11.93 -11.99 -12.89
N GLY A 21 10.90 -12.00 -13.75
CA GLY A 21 9.87 -13.02 -13.75
C GLY A 21 8.78 -12.83 -12.70
N ARG A 22 8.70 -11.66 -12.04
CA ARG A 22 7.64 -11.37 -11.06
C ARG A 22 6.41 -10.86 -11.76
N THR A 23 5.26 -11.50 -11.52
CA THR A 23 3.97 -11.05 -12.06
C THR A 23 3.38 -9.94 -11.17
N VAL A 24 2.97 -8.85 -11.77
CA VAL A 24 2.28 -7.73 -11.08
C VAL A 24 0.84 -8.12 -10.80
N ARG A 25 0.44 -8.06 -9.52
CA ARG A 25 -0.91 -8.40 -9.04
C ARG A 25 -1.55 -7.32 -8.18
N ASP A 26 -0.77 -6.46 -7.53
CA ASP A 26 -1.26 -5.42 -6.59
C ASP A 26 -1.00 -4.02 -7.17
N LEU A 27 -2.07 -3.29 -7.47
CA LEU A 27 -2.03 -1.90 -7.91
C LEU A 27 -2.36 -0.96 -6.74
N ARG A 28 -1.42 -0.14 -6.33
CA ARG A 28 -1.64 0.92 -5.35
C ARG A 28 -1.97 2.22 -6.03
N ILE A 29 -3.07 2.85 -5.64
CA ILE A 29 -3.54 4.09 -6.25
C ILE A 29 -3.57 5.18 -5.19
N SER A 30 -2.74 6.21 -5.36
CA SER A 30 -2.83 7.43 -4.60
C SER A 30 -3.98 8.28 -5.16
N VAL A 31 -5.04 8.44 -4.39
CA VAL A 31 -6.21 9.20 -4.85
C VAL A 31 -6.06 10.70 -4.61
N THR A 32 -5.13 11.13 -3.76
CA THR A 32 -4.82 12.53 -3.44
C THR A 32 -3.44 12.64 -2.81
N ASP A 33 -2.79 13.76 -2.99
CA ASP A 33 -1.55 14.12 -2.28
C ASP A 33 -1.85 14.79 -0.91
N ARG A 34 -3.08 15.26 -0.69
CA ARG A 34 -3.49 15.96 0.54
C ARG A 34 -3.61 15.01 1.71
N CYS A 35 -3.17 15.49 2.88
CA CYS A 35 -3.32 14.78 4.15
C CYS A 35 -3.70 15.78 5.26
N ASN A 36 -4.52 15.33 6.20
CA ASN A 36 -4.87 16.09 7.41
C ASN A 36 -3.79 15.97 8.51
N PHE A 37 -2.89 14.97 8.44
CA PHE A 37 -1.75 14.81 9.34
C PHE A 37 -0.45 15.38 8.76
N ARG A 38 0.59 15.50 9.62
CA ARG A 38 1.95 15.93 9.28
C ARG A 38 2.96 14.99 9.94
N CYS A 39 2.82 13.70 9.68
CA CYS A 39 3.71 12.70 10.30
C CYS A 39 5.17 12.99 9.96
N THR A 40 6.01 13.02 10.98
CA THR A 40 7.43 13.42 10.89
C THR A 40 8.24 12.57 9.91
N TYR A 41 7.86 11.31 9.75
CA TYR A 41 8.48 10.38 8.80
C TYR A 41 7.87 10.42 7.38
N CYS A 42 6.86 11.24 7.14
CA CYS A 42 6.13 11.25 5.86
C CYS A 42 6.22 12.57 5.12
N MET A 43 6.05 13.69 5.82
CA MET A 43 6.07 15.01 5.20
C MET A 43 6.59 16.10 6.17
N PRO A 44 7.08 17.24 5.63
CA PRO A 44 7.52 18.36 6.47
C PRO A 44 6.39 18.91 7.33
N GLU A 45 6.73 19.44 8.52
CA GLU A 45 5.78 20.00 9.48
C GLU A 45 5.04 21.20 8.91
N GLU A 46 5.74 22.07 8.20
CA GLU A 46 5.20 23.24 7.49
C GLU A 46 4.26 22.85 6.34
N GLY A 47 4.23 21.57 5.98
CA GLY A 47 3.42 21.04 4.89
C GLY A 47 4.14 21.09 3.55
N MET A 48 3.38 20.86 2.49
CA MET A 48 3.86 20.77 1.12
C MET A 48 3.00 21.59 0.19
N LYS A 49 3.58 21.99 -0.94
CA LYS A 49 2.78 22.56 -2.03
C LYS A 49 1.94 21.43 -2.66
N TRP A 50 0.63 21.50 -2.44
CA TRP A 50 -0.32 20.53 -2.97
C TRP A 50 -0.47 20.66 -4.48
N LEU A 51 -0.77 19.54 -5.13
CA LEU A 51 -1.10 19.53 -6.54
C LEU A 51 -2.31 20.43 -6.83
N PRO A 52 -2.27 21.24 -7.89
CA PRO A 52 -3.47 21.87 -8.43
C PRO A 52 -4.55 20.83 -8.72
N ARG A 53 -5.81 21.17 -8.51
CA ARG A 53 -6.93 20.24 -8.76
C ARG A 53 -6.92 19.70 -10.20
N THR A 54 -6.49 20.49 -11.15
CA THR A 54 -6.35 20.11 -12.56
C THR A 54 -5.30 19.05 -12.79
N ASP A 55 -4.33 18.91 -11.89
CA ASP A 55 -3.25 17.94 -12.04
C ASP A 55 -3.55 16.60 -11.36
N VAL A 56 -4.57 16.57 -10.52
CA VAL A 56 -5.03 15.32 -9.87
C VAL A 56 -5.91 14.54 -10.86
N LEU A 57 -5.71 13.22 -10.93
CA LEU A 57 -6.55 12.34 -11.73
C LEU A 57 -8.01 12.37 -11.28
N SER A 58 -8.94 12.40 -12.23
CA SER A 58 -10.36 12.18 -11.95
C SER A 58 -10.65 10.72 -11.58
N TYR A 59 -11.82 10.45 -11.05
CA TYR A 59 -12.24 9.08 -10.73
C TYR A 59 -12.44 8.23 -11.99
N GLU A 60 -12.84 8.85 -13.09
CA GLU A 60 -12.93 8.23 -14.41
C GLU A 60 -11.55 7.84 -14.94
N GLU A 61 -10.57 8.74 -14.82
CA GLU A 61 -9.17 8.48 -15.22
C GLU A 61 -8.58 7.33 -14.37
N ILE A 62 -8.77 7.34 -13.05
CA ILE A 62 -8.33 6.28 -12.14
C ILE A 62 -8.97 4.94 -12.52
N ARG A 63 -10.31 4.91 -12.71
CA ARG A 63 -11.03 3.69 -13.09
C ARG A 63 -10.53 3.13 -14.43
N ARG A 64 -10.25 4.00 -15.41
CA ARG A 64 -9.75 3.57 -16.71
C ARG A 64 -8.40 2.87 -16.61
N VAL A 65 -7.44 3.44 -15.87
CA VAL A 65 -6.13 2.79 -15.64
C VAL A 65 -6.29 1.49 -14.88
N ALA A 66 -7.10 1.48 -13.80
CA ALA A 66 -7.38 0.27 -13.04
C ALA A 66 -8.00 -0.82 -13.90
N LYS A 67 -8.95 -0.45 -14.78
CA LYS A 67 -9.59 -1.39 -15.72
C LYS A 67 -8.58 -2.00 -16.69
N VAL A 68 -7.67 -1.20 -17.26
CA VAL A 68 -6.59 -1.72 -18.11
C VAL A 68 -5.71 -2.70 -17.34
N CYS A 69 -5.34 -2.38 -16.08
CA CYS A 69 -4.55 -3.27 -15.24
C CYS A 69 -5.28 -4.60 -14.93
N VAL A 70 -6.57 -4.56 -14.68
CA VAL A 70 -7.38 -5.76 -14.38
C VAL A 70 -7.61 -6.58 -15.64
N ASP A 71 -8.16 -5.96 -16.69
CA ASP A 71 -8.61 -6.67 -17.89
C ASP A 71 -7.45 -7.22 -18.73
N ARG A 72 -6.35 -6.46 -18.84
CA ARG A 72 -5.23 -6.79 -19.73
C ARG A 72 -4.11 -7.54 -19.04
N PHE A 73 -4.02 -7.48 -17.69
CA PHE A 73 -2.90 -8.03 -16.95
C PHE A 73 -3.30 -8.97 -15.80
N GLY A 74 -4.59 -9.09 -15.51
CA GLY A 74 -5.06 -9.94 -14.42
C GLY A 74 -4.67 -9.42 -13.03
N VAL A 75 -4.46 -8.08 -12.88
CA VAL A 75 -4.28 -7.47 -11.56
C VAL A 75 -5.53 -7.76 -10.72
N ASP A 76 -5.34 -8.37 -9.56
CA ASP A 76 -6.44 -8.88 -8.72
C ASP A 76 -6.59 -8.14 -7.39
N GLY A 77 -5.60 -7.31 -7.02
CA GLY A 77 -5.62 -6.46 -5.83
C GLY A 77 -5.49 -4.98 -6.18
N ILE A 78 -6.39 -4.15 -5.65
CA ILE A 78 -6.30 -2.69 -5.72
C ILE A 78 -6.31 -2.12 -4.31
N ARG A 79 -5.31 -1.28 -4.01
CA ARG A 79 -5.22 -0.58 -2.73
C ARG A 79 -5.30 0.91 -2.93
N LEU A 80 -6.33 1.52 -2.37
CA LEU A 80 -6.45 2.97 -2.32
C LEU A 80 -5.61 3.54 -1.20
N THR A 81 -4.82 4.55 -1.54
CA THR A 81 -3.92 5.27 -0.64
C THR A 81 -3.95 6.76 -1.01
N GLY A 82 -2.93 7.50 -0.61
CA GLY A 82 -2.72 8.88 -0.98
C GLY A 82 -1.82 9.56 0.03
N GLY A 83 -2.04 10.86 0.24
CA GLY A 83 -1.79 11.48 1.53
C GLY A 83 -2.76 10.84 2.53
N GLU A 84 -4.01 11.33 2.56
CA GLU A 84 -5.09 10.63 3.26
C GLU A 84 -6.30 10.46 2.30
N PRO A 85 -6.65 9.24 1.90
CA PRO A 85 -7.68 9.03 0.90
C PRO A 85 -9.08 9.47 1.36
N THR A 86 -9.39 9.39 2.66
CA THR A 86 -10.71 9.75 3.20
C THR A 86 -11.00 11.26 3.19
N VAL A 87 -9.98 12.11 2.96
CA VAL A 87 -10.20 13.55 2.76
C VAL A 87 -10.61 13.90 1.33
N ARG A 88 -10.50 12.96 0.39
CA ARG A 88 -10.97 13.17 -0.97
C ARG A 88 -12.49 13.02 -1.03
N ALA A 89 -13.17 14.08 -1.49
CA ALA A 89 -14.63 14.08 -1.59
C ALA A 89 -15.14 12.92 -2.45
N HIS A 90 -16.26 12.32 -2.03
CA HIS A 90 -16.96 11.26 -2.77
C HIS A 90 -16.13 9.97 -3.00
N LEU A 91 -15.18 9.65 -2.11
CA LEU A 91 -14.39 8.42 -2.19
C LEU A 91 -15.24 7.14 -2.36
N PRO A 92 -16.42 6.96 -1.70
CA PRO A 92 -17.28 5.81 -1.91
C PRO A 92 -17.73 5.63 -3.38
N VAL A 93 -17.85 6.72 -4.15
CA VAL A 93 -18.20 6.63 -5.59
C VAL A 93 -17.07 5.96 -6.38
N LEU A 94 -15.81 6.29 -6.10
CA LEU A 94 -14.67 5.61 -6.72
C LEU A 94 -14.63 4.13 -6.32
N VAL A 95 -14.81 3.85 -5.02
CA VAL A 95 -14.83 2.47 -4.51
C VAL A 95 -15.89 1.65 -5.23
N ALA A 96 -17.13 2.16 -5.37
CA ALA A 96 -18.20 1.46 -6.09
C ALA A 96 -17.83 1.16 -7.54
N ARG A 97 -17.24 2.13 -8.25
CA ARG A 97 -16.80 1.96 -9.65
C ARG A 97 -15.65 0.95 -9.81
N LEU A 98 -14.79 0.83 -8.81
CA LEU A 98 -13.71 -0.17 -8.83
C LEU A 98 -14.21 -1.55 -8.41
N ALA A 99 -15.21 -1.63 -7.54
CA ALA A 99 -15.83 -2.89 -7.11
C ALA A 99 -16.56 -3.62 -8.26
N GLU A 100 -16.92 -2.91 -9.34
CA GLU A 100 -17.48 -3.50 -10.56
C GLU A 100 -16.45 -4.27 -11.40
N LEU A 101 -15.15 -4.05 -11.18
CA LEU A 101 -14.10 -4.70 -11.94
C LEU A 101 -13.98 -6.16 -11.54
N THR A 102 -13.97 -7.04 -12.53
CA THR A 102 -13.84 -8.49 -12.35
C THR A 102 -12.55 -8.96 -13.02
N VAL A 103 -11.76 -9.75 -12.30
CA VAL A 103 -10.55 -10.37 -12.84
C VAL A 103 -10.94 -11.34 -13.96
N PRO A 104 -10.32 -11.29 -15.15
CA PRO A 104 -10.64 -12.21 -16.23
C PRO A 104 -10.58 -13.68 -15.79
N ALA A 105 -11.51 -14.51 -16.26
CA ALA A 105 -11.61 -15.90 -15.85
C ALA A 105 -10.43 -16.78 -16.33
N ASP A 106 -9.73 -16.32 -17.35
CA ASP A 106 -8.52 -16.94 -17.93
C ASP A 106 -7.21 -16.36 -17.38
N ALA A 107 -7.29 -15.37 -16.47
CA ALA A 107 -6.11 -14.82 -15.81
C ALA A 107 -5.46 -15.87 -14.90
N ASP A 108 -4.12 -15.90 -14.88
CA ASP A 108 -3.37 -16.70 -13.89
C ASP A 108 -3.39 -15.99 -12.53
N SER A 109 -4.55 -16.01 -11.88
CA SER A 109 -4.82 -15.36 -10.60
C SER A 109 -5.68 -16.25 -9.72
N PRO A 110 -5.44 -16.28 -8.39
CA PRO A 110 -6.30 -16.99 -7.46
C PRO A 110 -7.71 -16.37 -7.39
N ARG A 111 -7.92 -15.18 -7.97
CA ARG A 111 -9.20 -14.49 -8.05
C ARG A 111 -9.80 -14.48 -9.46
N ALA A 112 -9.32 -15.31 -10.37
CA ALA A 112 -9.88 -15.41 -11.72
C ALA A 112 -11.41 -15.59 -11.67
N GLY A 113 -12.14 -14.77 -12.44
CA GLY A 113 -13.61 -14.75 -12.47
C GLY A 113 -14.28 -14.08 -11.25
N GLN A 114 -13.51 -13.52 -10.31
CA GLN A 114 -14.05 -12.87 -9.11
C GLN A 114 -13.85 -11.34 -9.17
N PRO A 115 -14.63 -10.56 -8.43
CA PRO A 115 -14.34 -9.13 -8.24
C PRO A 115 -12.94 -8.90 -7.69
N VAL A 116 -12.32 -7.78 -8.08
CA VAL A 116 -11.01 -7.38 -7.54
C VAL A 116 -11.07 -7.21 -6.02
N ASP A 117 -9.96 -7.50 -5.34
CA ASP A 117 -9.83 -7.29 -3.91
C ASP A 117 -9.51 -5.82 -3.62
N LEU A 118 -10.48 -5.09 -3.08
CA LEU A 118 -10.33 -3.67 -2.77
C LEU A 118 -9.92 -3.45 -1.32
N ALA A 119 -8.84 -2.72 -1.12
CA ALA A 119 -8.35 -2.34 0.19
C ALA A 119 -8.11 -0.82 0.28
N LEU A 120 -8.24 -0.28 1.49
CA LEU A 120 -7.92 1.11 1.82
C LEU A 120 -6.79 1.14 2.85
N THR A 121 -5.85 2.07 2.70
CA THR A 121 -4.92 2.46 3.77
C THR A 121 -5.25 3.89 4.16
N THR A 122 -5.49 4.14 5.44
CA THR A 122 -5.94 5.44 5.98
C THR A 122 -5.27 5.73 7.33
N ASN A 123 -5.17 6.98 7.70
CA ASN A 123 -4.78 7.39 9.05
C ASN A 123 -5.92 7.27 10.07
N GLY A 124 -7.12 6.94 9.64
CA GLY A 124 -8.27 6.63 10.49
C GLY A 124 -9.04 7.81 11.06
N ALA A 125 -8.48 9.03 11.08
CA ALA A 125 -9.10 10.18 11.79
C ALA A 125 -10.48 10.60 11.27
N THR A 126 -10.80 10.28 10.03
CA THR A 126 -12.13 10.57 9.43
C THR A 126 -12.87 9.30 9.05
N LEU A 127 -12.32 8.13 9.39
CA LEU A 127 -12.87 6.84 8.97
C LEU A 127 -14.26 6.57 9.56
N ALA A 128 -14.51 6.96 10.80
CA ALA A 128 -15.82 6.81 11.45
C ALA A 128 -16.96 7.49 10.67
N LEU A 129 -16.65 8.54 9.90
CA LEU A 129 -17.66 9.29 9.12
C LEU A 129 -18.04 8.58 7.81
N VAL A 130 -17.21 7.65 7.32
CA VAL A 130 -17.35 7.08 5.97
C VAL A 130 -17.26 5.55 5.92
N ALA A 131 -17.04 4.87 7.05
CA ALA A 131 -16.82 3.43 7.10
C ALA A 131 -17.98 2.64 6.48
N ASP A 132 -19.22 2.95 6.87
CA ASP A 132 -20.42 2.30 6.36
C ASP A 132 -20.62 2.55 4.85
N ASP A 133 -20.37 3.77 4.38
CA ASP A 133 -20.50 4.11 2.97
C ASP A 133 -19.44 3.38 2.14
N LEU A 134 -18.21 3.29 2.62
CA LEU A 134 -17.14 2.55 1.97
C LEU A 134 -17.45 1.04 1.93
N ARG A 135 -18.01 0.49 3.01
CA ARG A 135 -18.39 -0.92 3.06
C ARG A 135 -19.52 -1.23 2.07
N ARG A 136 -20.56 -0.40 2.04
CA ARG A 136 -21.68 -0.52 1.08
C ARG A 136 -21.21 -0.35 -0.37
N ALA A 137 -20.21 0.49 -0.61
CA ALA A 137 -19.60 0.68 -1.93
C ALA A 137 -18.75 -0.51 -2.41
N GLY A 138 -18.52 -1.54 -1.56
CA GLY A 138 -17.80 -2.75 -1.94
C GLY A 138 -16.34 -2.80 -1.49
N LEU A 139 -15.90 -1.88 -0.63
CA LEU A 139 -14.56 -1.99 -0.03
C LEU A 139 -14.50 -3.25 0.87
N SER A 140 -13.44 -4.04 0.70
CA SER A 140 -13.30 -5.32 1.40
C SER A 140 -12.52 -5.20 2.69
N ARG A 141 -11.40 -4.47 2.68
CA ARG A 141 -10.40 -4.47 3.75
C ARG A 141 -9.89 -3.07 4.07
N ILE A 142 -9.55 -2.84 5.33
CA ILE A 142 -9.00 -1.57 5.80
C ILE A 142 -7.69 -1.82 6.55
N ASN A 143 -6.69 -0.99 6.25
CA ASN A 143 -5.50 -0.81 7.08
C ASN A 143 -5.54 0.59 7.69
N VAL A 144 -5.42 0.69 9.01
CA VAL A 144 -5.33 1.96 9.73
C VAL A 144 -3.90 2.15 10.19
N SER A 145 -3.32 3.33 9.97
CA SER A 145 -2.00 3.68 10.48
C SER A 145 -2.13 4.24 11.89
N LEU A 146 -1.46 3.61 12.87
CA LEU A 146 -1.44 4.01 14.26
C LEU A 146 -0.10 3.63 14.89
N ASP A 147 0.77 4.62 15.13
CA ASP A 147 2.14 4.39 15.57
C ASP A 147 2.30 4.37 17.09
N THR A 148 1.31 4.83 17.85
CA THR A 148 1.35 4.95 19.31
C THR A 148 -0.05 5.03 19.90
N LEU A 149 -0.18 4.56 21.14
CA LEU A 149 -1.39 4.68 21.96
C LEU A 149 -1.30 5.85 22.96
N GLN A 150 -0.15 6.53 23.02
CA GLN A 150 0.09 7.65 23.91
C GLN A 150 -0.26 8.97 23.22
N ARG A 151 -1.18 9.76 23.82
CA ARG A 151 -1.70 10.99 23.20
C ARG A 151 -0.63 12.03 22.90
N GLU A 152 0.31 12.26 23.82
CA GLU A 152 1.38 13.22 23.62
C GLU A 152 2.31 12.78 22.49
N ARG A 153 2.74 11.53 22.49
CA ARG A 153 3.57 10.95 21.43
C ARG A 153 2.83 10.96 20.08
N PHE A 154 1.53 10.70 20.07
CA PHE A 154 0.72 10.82 18.86
C PHE A 154 0.76 12.24 18.28
N ARG A 155 0.63 13.26 19.15
CA ARG A 155 0.76 14.68 18.74
C ARG A 155 2.16 15.00 18.21
N ASP A 156 3.19 14.47 18.84
CA ASP A 156 4.57 14.68 18.42
C ASP A 156 4.87 14.05 17.05
N ILE A 157 4.37 12.84 16.80
CA ILE A 157 4.55 12.12 15.54
C ILE A 157 3.70 12.75 14.42
N THR A 158 2.40 12.98 14.66
CA THR A 158 1.43 13.34 13.62
C THR A 158 1.20 14.84 13.47
N LYS A 159 1.66 15.65 14.44
CA LYS A 159 1.40 17.09 14.59
C LYS A 159 -0.09 17.40 14.68
N ARG A 160 -0.88 16.46 15.21
CA ARG A 160 -2.33 16.58 15.42
C ARG A 160 -2.74 15.89 16.73
N ASP A 161 -3.84 16.33 17.30
CA ASP A 161 -4.43 15.78 18.53
C ASP A 161 -5.72 14.98 18.20
N ASP A 162 -5.58 13.97 17.34
CA ASP A 162 -6.72 13.22 16.80
C ASP A 162 -6.66 11.72 17.18
N LEU A 163 -5.92 11.32 18.23
CA LEU A 163 -5.79 9.92 18.62
C LEU A 163 -7.16 9.25 18.85
N ASP A 164 -8.04 9.91 19.62
CA ASP A 164 -9.38 9.36 19.92
C ASP A 164 -10.17 9.11 18.62
N ARG A 165 -10.08 10.05 17.64
CA ARG A 165 -10.74 9.88 16.34
C ARG A 165 -10.22 8.71 15.54
N VAL A 166 -8.92 8.40 15.65
CA VAL A 166 -8.33 7.22 15.00
C VAL A 166 -8.84 5.95 15.64
N LEU A 167 -8.92 5.90 16.98
CA LEU A 167 -9.47 4.76 17.72
C LEU A 167 -10.96 4.55 17.38
N ASP A 168 -11.75 5.63 17.37
CA ASP A 168 -13.15 5.60 16.93
C ASP A 168 -13.28 5.10 15.48
N GLY A 169 -12.33 5.48 14.60
CA GLY A 169 -12.26 5.01 13.23
C GLY A 169 -12.02 3.50 13.11
N ILE A 170 -11.17 2.93 13.97
CA ILE A 170 -10.94 1.47 14.03
C ILE A 170 -12.22 0.77 14.50
N ASP A 171 -12.86 1.28 15.54
CA ASP A 171 -14.11 0.71 16.07
C ASP A 171 -15.25 0.79 15.04
N ALA A 172 -15.38 1.90 14.32
CA ALA A 172 -16.34 2.04 13.23
C ALA A 172 -16.05 1.07 12.07
N ALA A 173 -14.80 0.82 11.73
CA ALA A 173 -14.45 -0.17 10.72
C ALA A 173 -14.85 -1.59 11.13
N LEU A 174 -14.63 -1.95 12.38
CA LEU A 174 -15.07 -3.25 12.94
C LEU A 174 -16.59 -3.36 12.93
N ALA A 175 -17.29 -2.32 13.39
CA ALA A 175 -18.74 -2.27 13.42
C ALA A 175 -19.37 -2.35 12.04
N ALA A 176 -18.75 -1.74 11.01
CA ALA A 176 -19.18 -1.83 9.62
C ALA A 176 -18.90 -3.22 8.99
N GLY A 177 -18.30 -4.15 9.71
CA GLY A 177 -18.05 -5.53 9.27
C GLY A 177 -16.88 -5.67 8.29
N PHE A 178 -15.89 -4.79 8.34
CA PHE A 178 -14.64 -5.01 7.62
C PHE A 178 -13.84 -6.17 8.23
N SER A 179 -13.35 -7.07 7.37
CA SER A 179 -12.52 -8.19 7.80
C SER A 179 -11.52 -8.57 6.70
N PRO A 180 -10.21 -8.60 6.99
CA PRO A 180 -9.62 -8.15 8.24
C PRO A 180 -9.46 -6.63 8.31
N VAL A 181 -9.62 -6.07 9.50
CA VAL A 181 -9.08 -4.74 9.85
C VAL A 181 -7.65 -4.94 10.34
N LYS A 182 -6.72 -4.13 9.84
CA LYS A 182 -5.31 -4.19 10.22
C LYS A 182 -4.85 -2.84 10.73
N VAL A 183 -3.98 -2.86 11.72
CA VAL A 183 -3.31 -1.66 12.24
C VAL A 183 -1.84 -1.73 11.88
N ASN A 184 -1.35 -0.74 11.14
CA ASN A 184 0.05 -0.61 10.77
C ASN A 184 0.74 0.40 11.67
N ALA A 185 1.87 0.04 12.26
CA ALA A 185 2.70 0.90 13.09
C ALA A 185 4.13 0.95 12.54
N VAL A 186 4.62 2.13 12.20
CA VAL A 186 6.03 2.35 11.86
C VAL A 186 6.80 2.45 13.17
N VAL A 187 7.74 1.52 13.40
CA VAL A 187 8.54 1.50 14.64
C VAL A 187 9.84 2.24 14.41
N GLN A 188 10.11 3.21 15.29
CA GLN A 188 11.32 4.02 15.28
C GLN A 188 12.02 3.95 16.63
N ARG A 189 13.30 3.62 16.64
CA ARG A 189 14.11 3.51 17.87
C ARG A 189 14.16 4.84 18.61
N GLY A 190 13.89 4.77 19.92
CA GLY A 190 13.86 5.93 20.81
C GLY A 190 12.64 6.84 20.62
N VAL A 191 11.66 6.45 19.78
CA VAL A 191 10.42 7.19 19.57
C VAL A 191 9.22 6.42 20.10
N ASN A 192 8.99 5.19 19.61
CA ASN A 192 7.84 4.35 19.97
C ASN A 192 8.16 2.86 20.07
N ASP A 193 9.43 2.48 20.09
CA ASP A 193 9.89 1.10 20.23
C ASP A 193 9.56 0.48 21.60
N ASP A 194 9.33 1.29 22.61
CA ASP A 194 8.83 0.89 23.92
C ASP A 194 7.33 0.47 23.91
N GLU A 195 6.57 0.83 22.86
CA GLU A 195 5.13 0.49 22.75
C GLU A 195 4.84 -0.78 21.91
N ILE A 196 5.84 -1.51 21.44
CA ILE A 196 5.65 -2.71 20.61
C ILE A 196 4.68 -3.70 21.28
N VAL A 197 4.89 -3.99 22.57
CA VAL A 197 4.04 -4.93 23.33
C VAL A 197 2.64 -4.34 23.55
N ALA A 198 2.52 -3.07 23.92
CA ALA A 198 1.24 -2.41 24.15
C ALA A 198 0.38 -2.32 22.88
N LEU A 199 0.98 -2.02 21.73
CA LEU A 199 0.29 -2.04 20.45
C LEU A 199 -0.18 -3.45 20.06
N ALA A 200 0.64 -4.47 20.32
CA ALA A 200 0.25 -5.86 20.09
C ALA A 200 -0.93 -6.27 21.00
N GLU A 201 -0.90 -5.88 22.27
CA GLU A 201 -1.99 -6.11 23.24
C GLU A 201 -3.28 -5.44 22.79
N PHE A 202 -3.22 -4.16 22.37
CA PHE A 202 -4.33 -3.46 21.74
C PHE A 202 -4.94 -4.25 20.56
N GLY A 203 -4.09 -4.79 19.69
CA GLY A 203 -4.55 -5.59 18.55
C GLY A 203 -5.26 -6.88 18.99
N ARG A 204 -4.74 -7.55 20.01
CA ARG A 204 -5.34 -8.77 20.59
C ARG A 204 -6.70 -8.50 21.23
N ASP A 205 -6.82 -7.39 21.95
CA ASP A 205 -8.06 -7.01 22.64
C ASP A 205 -9.16 -6.53 21.66
N LYS A 206 -8.76 -5.80 20.62
CA LYS A 206 -9.67 -5.34 19.55
C LYS A 206 -9.98 -6.40 18.49
N GLY A 207 -9.24 -7.52 18.46
CA GLY A 207 -9.38 -8.54 17.40
C GLY A 207 -8.86 -8.08 16.04
N VAL A 208 -7.87 -7.18 16.00
CA VAL A 208 -7.24 -6.69 14.77
C VAL A 208 -5.79 -7.18 14.65
N GLU A 209 -5.30 -7.39 13.44
CA GLU A 209 -3.90 -7.73 13.19
C GLU A 209 -3.04 -6.47 13.22
N VAL A 210 -2.17 -6.33 14.22
CA VAL A 210 -1.15 -5.28 14.23
C VAL A 210 0.03 -5.70 13.36
N ARG A 211 0.52 -4.76 12.55
CA ARG A 211 1.68 -4.93 11.67
C ARG A 211 2.72 -3.87 11.96
N PHE A 212 3.83 -4.28 12.48
CA PHE A 212 4.98 -3.43 12.71
C PHE A 212 5.77 -3.27 11.40
N ILE A 213 6.08 -2.04 11.04
CA ILE A 213 6.82 -1.69 9.82
C ILE A 213 8.17 -1.12 10.23
N GLU A 214 9.26 -1.65 9.70
CA GLU A 214 10.58 -1.07 9.87
C GLU A 214 10.64 0.32 9.24
N TYR A 215 11.23 1.27 9.95
CA TYR A 215 11.35 2.65 9.52
C TYR A 215 12.20 2.77 8.25
N MET A 216 11.65 3.37 7.20
CA MET A 216 12.26 3.48 5.88
C MET A 216 12.78 4.90 5.59
N PRO A 217 13.82 5.06 4.73
CA PRO A 217 14.39 6.35 4.34
C PRO A 217 13.51 7.12 3.33
N LEU A 218 12.28 7.41 3.72
CA LEU A 218 11.29 8.16 2.91
C LEU A 218 10.79 9.43 3.60
N ASP A 219 11.37 9.76 4.74
CA ASP A 219 11.12 11.00 5.46
C ASP A 219 11.52 12.21 4.60
N ALA A 220 10.66 13.22 4.52
CA ALA A 220 10.89 14.38 3.67
C ALA A 220 12.08 15.24 4.10
N GLN A 221 12.47 15.16 5.37
CA GLN A 221 13.54 15.98 5.96
C GLN A 221 14.94 15.33 5.90
N GLY A 222 15.02 14.05 5.55
CA GLY A 222 16.29 13.35 5.44
C GLY A 222 16.93 12.93 6.76
N HIS A 223 16.17 12.83 7.83
CA HIS A 223 16.64 12.48 9.17
C HIS A 223 16.80 10.97 9.41
N TRP A 224 16.40 10.15 8.45
CA TRP A 224 16.52 8.70 8.58
C TRP A 224 17.97 8.27 8.76
N LEU A 225 18.23 7.48 9.79
CA LEU A 225 19.49 6.83 10.08
C LEU A 225 19.24 5.32 10.22
N ASN A 226 20.22 4.51 9.86
CA ASN A 226 20.12 3.06 10.00
C ASN A 226 19.93 2.62 11.47
N GLU A 227 20.54 3.36 12.39
CA GLU A 227 20.43 3.16 13.84
C GLU A 227 19.00 3.39 14.37
N SER A 228 18.18 4.15 13.64
CA SER A 228 16.76 4.40 13.99
C SER A 228 15.85 3.21 13.65
N VAL A 229 16.36 2.21 12.94
CA VAL A 229 15.58 1.02 12.58
C VAL A 229 15.52 0.05 13.74
N VAL A 230 14.31 -0.40 14.06
CA VAL A 230 14.06 -1.55 14.94
C VAL A 230 13.73 -2.73 14.03
N GLY A 231 14.61 -3.72 13.99
CA GLY A 231 14.52 -4.83 13.03
C GLY A 231 13.50 -5.90 13.45
N GLN A 232 13.11 -6.72 12.47
CA GLN A 232 12.12 -7.80 12.67
C GLN A 232 12.47 -8.71 13.85
N GLU A 233 13.73 -9.12 13.99
CA GLU A 233 14.15 -10.04 15.05
C GLU A 233 13.95 -9.43 16.43
N GLU A 234 14.25 -8.15 16.59
CA GLU A 234 14.07 -7.41 17.83
C GLU A 234 12.59 -7.27 18.19
N ILE A 235 11.75 -6.88 17.20
CA ILE A 235 10.29 -6.77 17.38
C ILE A 235 9.71 -8.12 17.79
N VAL A 236 10.05 -9.19 17.08
CA VAL A 236 9.53 -10.54 17.39
C VAL A 236 10.01 -11.02 18.73
N SER A 237 11.26 -10.77 19.11
CA SER A 237 11.80 -11.16 20.42
C SER A 237 11.10 -10.44 21.56
N ALA A 238 10.84 -9.14 21.44
CA ALA A 238 10.10 -8.35 22.43
C ALA A 238 8.68 -8.90 22.61
N LEU A 239 8.00 -9.23 21.53
CA LEU A 239 6.66 -9.81 21.55
C LEU A 239 6.64 -11.23 22.14
N HIS A 240 7.57 -12.08 21.70
CA HIS A 240 7.64 -13.49 22.13
C HIS A 240 7.93 -13.63 23.62
N ALA A 241 8.67 -12.69 24.22
CA ALA A 241 8.96 -12.66 25.64
C ALA A 241 7.69 -12.50 26.53
N VAL A 242 6.63 -11.87 25.98
CA VAL A 242 5.36 -11.63 26.71
C VAL A 242 4.27 -12.58 26.20
N TYR A 243 4.16 -12.73 24.89
CA TYR A 243 3.16 -13.56 24.21
C TYR A 243 3.85 -14.59 23.33
N PRO A 244 3.92 -15.87 23.74
CA PRO A 244 4.54 -16.91 22.92
C PRO A 244 3.97 -16.95 21.49
N LEU A 245 4.87 -16.92 20.50
CA LEU A 245 4.56 -16.81 19.08
C LEU A 245 5.03 -18.03 18.32
N GLU A 246 4.27 -18.43 17.31
CA GLU A 246 4.64 -19.41 16.30
C GLU A 246 4.65 -18.75 14.92
N GLN A 247 5.74 -18.91 14.17
CA GLN A 247 5.85 -18.37 12.83
C GLN A 247 4.88 -19.08 11.88
N MET A 248 4.16 -18.31 11.09
CA MET A 248 3.28 -18.82 10.04
C MET A 248 4.07 -19.10 8.75
N PRO A 249 3.52 -19.89 7.81
CA PRO A 249 4.16 -20.19 6.53
C PRO A 249 4.62 -18.93 5.79
N ALA A 250 5.57 -19.12 4.87
CA ALA A 250 6.16 -18.06 4.06
C ALA A 250 5.09 -17.16 3.41
N ARG A 251 5.36 -15.88 3.38
CA ARG A 251 4.41 -14.82 2.98
C ARG A 251 4.17 -14.70 1.47
N GLY A 252 5.05 -15.25 0.60
CA GLY A 252 5.02 -14.97 -0.83
C GLY A 252 5.16 -13.47 -1.10
N ALA A 253 4.33 -12.93 -2.00
CA ALA A 253 4.31 -11.49 -2.32
C ALA A 253 3.75 -10.58 -1.21
N ALA A 254 3.10 -11.13 -0.17
CA ALA A 254 2.59 -10.32 0.95
C ALA A 254 3.73 -9.59 1.69
N PRO A 255 3.54 -8.33 2.16
CA PRO A 255 4.63 -7.56 2.76
C PRO A 255 5.05 -8.03 4.14
N ALA A 256 4.13 -8.63 4.92
CA ALA A 256 4.36 -8.99 6.31
C ALA A 256 4.70 -10.46 6.47
N ASP A 257 5.79 -10.76 7.15
CA ASP A 257 5.95 -12.03 7.85
C ASP A 257 4.96 -12.05 9.02
N ARG A 258 4.37 -13.19 9.33
CA ARG A 258 3.27 -13.31 10.30
C ARG A 258 3.57 -14.36 11.35
N TRP A 259 3.10 -14.09 12.55
CA TRP A 259 3.15 -15.01 13.69
C TRP A 259 1.76 -15.15 14.29
N ARG A 260 1.44 -16.35 14.72
CA ARG A 260 0.23 -16.65 15.49
C ARG A 260 0.56 -16.62 16.97
N TYR A 261 -0.30 -16.04 17.78
CA TYR A 261 -0.23 -16.17 19.23
C TYR A 261 -0.61 -17.60 19.64
N LEU A 262 0.20 -18.26 20.48
CA LEU A 262 -0.05 -19.65 20.87
C LEU A 262 -1.29 -19.83 21.74
N ASP A 263 -1.79 -18.77 22.36
CA ASP A 263 -3.05 -18.75 23.11
C ASP A 263 -4.30 -18.58 22.23
N GLY A 264 -4.13 -18.54 20.90
CA GLY A 264 -5.23 -18.45 19.93
C GLY A 264 -5.81 -17.06 19.73
N LYS A 265 -5.29 -16.01 20.37
CA LYS A 265 -5.80 -14.62 20.28
C LYS A 265 -5.32 -13.88 19.03
N GLY A 266 -5.35 -14.53 17.86
CA GLY A 266 -5.09 -13.88 16.57
C GLY A 266 -3.63 -13.96 16.10
N THR A 267 -3.25 -12.98 15.30
CA THR A 267 -1.96 -12.91 14.62
C THR A 267 -1.34 -11.52 14.70
N VAL A 268 -0.02 -11.47 14.62
CA VAL A 268 0.77 -10.25 14.49
C VAL A 268 1.67 -10.36 13.26
N GLY A 269 1.98 -9.23 12.62
CA GLY A 269 2.87 -9.18 11.46
C GLY A 269 4.04 -8.24 11.65
N VAL A 270 5.14 -8.52 10.95
CA VAL A 270 6.24 -7.57 10.78
C VAL A 270 6.51 -7.39 9.30
N ILE A 271 6.69 -6.15 8.86
CA ILE A 271 7.04 -5.79 7.49
C ILE A 271 8.51 -5.38 7.48
N PRO A 272 9.44 -6.31 7.27
CA PRO A 272 10.87 -6.07 7.38
C PRO A 272 11.40 -5.47 6.07
N THR A 273 11.10 -4.19 5.86
CA THR A 273 11.46 -3.47 4.64
C THR A 273 12.94 -3.18 4.52
N VAL A 274 13.68 -3.15 5.62
CA VAL A 274 15.10 -2.80 5.67
C VAL A 274 15.97 -4.03 5.94
N THR A 275 15.66 -4.79 7.00
CA THR A 275 16.52 -5.91 7.44
C THR A 275 16.33 -7.19 6.63
N LYS A 276 15.10 -7.44 6.12
CA LYS A 276 14.77 -8.64 5.33
C LYS A 276 13.79 -8.30 4.21
N PRO A 277 14.19 -7.50 3.22
CA PRO A 277 13.28 -7.00 2.19
C PRO A 277 12.68 -8.14 1.36
N PHE A 278 11.40 -8.00 1.02
CA PHE A 278 10.62 -8.95 0.23
C PHE A 278 10.60 -8.62 -1.28
N CYS A 279 11.62 -7.94 -1.76
CA CYS A 279 11.69 -7.45 -3.14
C CYS A 279 11.69 -8.58 -4.17
N GLY A 280 12.23 -9.75 -3.83
CA GLY A 280 12.27 -10.92 -4.73
C GLY A 280 10.90 -11.40 -5.20
N ASP A 281 9.87 -11.26 -4.35
CA ASP A 281 8.50 -11.69 -4.63
C ASP A 281 7.54 -10.49 -4.85
N CYS A 282 8.07 -9.26 -4.99
CA CYS A 282 7.24 -8.06 -5.02
C CYS A 282 6.41 -7.93 -6.29
N ASP A 283 5.09 -8.01 -6.15
CA ASP A 283 4.06 -7.94 -7.18
C ASP A 283 3.42 -6.56 -7.36
N ARG A 284 3.98 -5.50 -6.73
CA ARG A 284 3.35 -4.18 -6.61
C ARG A 284 3.80 -3.20 -7.66
N VAL A 285 2.82 -2.40 -8.11
CA VAL A 285 3.03 -1.17 -8.87
C VAL A 285 2.17 -0.05 -8.28
N ARG A 286 2.43 1.20 -8.68
CA ARG A 286 1.78 2.38 -8.10
C ARG A 286 1.34 3.35 -9.16
N LEU A 287 0.19 3.99 -8.93
CA LEU A 287 -0.30 5.15 -9.67
C LEU A 287 -0.42 6.31 -8.69
N THR A 288 0.34 7.37 -8.93
CA THR A 288 0.29 8.58 -8.09
C THR A 288 -0.93 9.43 -8.38
N ALA A 289 -1.26 10.36 -7.47
CA ALA A 289 -2.43 11.23 -7.61
C ALA A 289 -2.38 12.11 -8.88
N ASP A 290 -1.18 12.45 -9.35
CA ASP A 290 -0.94 13.19 -10.59
C ASP A 290 -0.70 12.30 -11.82
N GLY A 291 -0.99 11.00 -11.71
CA GLY A 291 -0.99 10.06 -12.81
C GLY A 291 0.39 9.59 -13.28
N GLN A 292 1.39 9.61 -12.38
CA GLN A 292 2.66 8.96 -12.65
C GLN A 292 2.60 7.49 -12.26
N PHE A 293 2.94 6.60 -13.18
CA PHE A 293 3.05 5.17 -12.88
C PHE A 293 4.47 4.85 -12.41
N ARG A 294 4.58 4.12 -11.31
CA ARG A 294 5.84 3.75 -10.66
C ARG A 294 5.89 2.26 -10.38
N THR A 295 7.04 1.66 -10.60
CA THR A 295 7.23 0.21 -10.44
C THR A 295 7.67 -0.19 -9.04
N CYS A 296 8.16 0.76 -8.23
CA CYS A 296 8.61 0.55 -6.86
C CYS A 296 8.36 1.80 -6.02
N LEU A 297 8.24 1.64 -4.70
CA LEU A 297 8.20 2.75 -3.75
C LEU A 297 9.46 3.64 -3.85
N PHE A 298 10.60 3.01 -4.07
CA PHE A 298 11.92 3.64 -4.18
C PHE A 298 12.36 3.94 -5.61
N ALA A 299 11.56 3.62 -6.64
CA ALA A 299 11.91 3.93 -8.01
C ALA A 299 12.11 5.45 -8.19
N THR A 300 13.11 5.83 -8.98
CA THR A 300 13.34 7.21 -9.39
C THR A 300 12.63 7.56 -10.68
N ASP A 301 12.33 6.55 -11.50
CA ASP A 301 11.66 6.70 -12.77
C ASP A 301 10.14 6.79 -12.59
N GLU A 302 9.53 7.66 -13.41
CA GLU A 302 8.09 7.90 -13.44
C GLU A 302 7.61 7.85 -14.90
N PHE A 303 6.42 7.28 -15.11
CA PHE A 303 5.82 7.13 -16.42
C PHE A 303 4.48 7.85 -16.46
N ASP A 304 4.38 8.88 -17.30
CA ASP A 304 3.24 9.79 -17.35
C ASP A 304 2.02 9.16 -18.05
N VAL A 305 1.15 8.54 -17.28
CA VAL A 305 -0.14 8.00 -17.76
C VAL A 305 -1.16 9.11 -17.93
N ARG A 306 -1.10 10.18 -17.12
CA ARG A 306 -2.05 11.30 -17.20
C ARG A 306 -2.05 11.97 -18.58
N SER A 307 -0.87 12.24 -19.12
CA SER A 307 -0.76 12.85 -20.44
C SER A 307 -1.38 11.99 -21.54
N LEU A 308 -1.21 10.66 -21.48
CA LEU A 308 -1.88 9.73 -22.39
C LEU A 308 -3.41 9.77 -22.25
N LEU A 309 -3.91 9.70 -21.01
CA LEU A 309 -5.34 9.76 -20.74
C LEU A 309 -5.99 11.01 -21.34
N ARG A 310 -5.33 12.16 -21.19
CA ARG A 310 -5.83 13.48 -21.58
C ARG A 310 -5.61 13.82 -23.04
N SER A 311 -4.68 13.16 -23.72
CA SER A 311 -4.51 13.27 -25.18
C SER A 311 -5.47 12.39 -25.98
N GLY A 312 -6.32 11.60 -25.31
CA GLY A 312 -7.26 10.70 -25.96
C GLY A 312 -6.64 9.38 -26.41
N ALA A 313 -5.52 8.98 -25.78
CA ALA A 313 -4.86 7.70 -26.08
C ALA A 313 -5.80 6.50 -25.89
N THR A 314 -5.58 5.46 -26.68
CA THR A 314 -6.29 4.19 -26.60
C THR A 314 -5.84 3.37 -25.38
N ASP A 315 -6.59 2.34 -25.00
CA ASP A 315 -6.19 1.43 -23.93
C ASP A 315 -4.95 0.61 -24.32
N ASP A 316 -4.72 0.35 -25.60
CA ASP A 316 -3.52 -0.33 -26.10
C ASP A 316 -2.25 0.54 -25.93
N GLU A 317 -2.36 1.86 -26.10
CA GLU A 317 -1.25 2.78 -25.82
C GLU A 317 -0.94 2.89 -24.33
N ILE A 318 -1.97 2.87 -23.47
CA ILE A 318 -1.79 2.79 -22.01
C ILE A 318 -1.12 1.46 -21.65
N GLU A 319 -1.61 0.34 -22.17
CA GLU A 319 -1.01 -0.99 -21.97
C GLU A 319 0.46 -1.00 -22.34
N ALA A 320 0.80 -0.46 -23.53
CA ALA A 320 2.18 -0.40 -24.01
C ALA A 320 3.10 0.41 -23.05
N LEU A 321 2.59 1.53 -22.50
CA LEU A 321 3.33 2.31 -21.50
C LEU A 321 3.56 1.50 -20.22
N LEU A 322 2.53 0.83 -19.70
CA LEU A 322 2.62 0.05 -18.46
C LEU A 322 3.59 -1.15 -18.61
N ARG A 323 3.58 -1.83 -19.75
CA ARG A 323 4.54 -2.91 -20.05
C ARG A 323 5.97 -2.38 -20.09
N ARG A 324 6.23 -1.26 -20.79
CA ARG A 324 7.56 -0.63 -20.79
C ARG A 324 8.00 -0.25 -19.37
N ALA A 325 7.10 0.35 -18.58
CA ALA A 325 7.40 0.72 -17.22
C ALA A 325 7.80 -0.50 -16.36
N VAL A 326 7.02 -1.58 -16.41
CA VAL A 326 7.30 -2.77 -15.60
C VAL A 326 8.57 -3.48 -16.06
N GLY A 327 8.93 -3.40 -17.35
CA GLY A 327 10.22 -3.88 -17.85
C GLY A 327 11.44 -3.20 -17.20
N THR A 328 11.28 -1.99 -16.62
CA THR A 328 12.35 -1.28 -15.89
C THR A 328 12.34 -1.52 -14.38
N LYS A 329 11.42 -2.37 -13.86
CA LYS A 329 11.31 -2.62 -12.42
C LYS A 329 12.60 -3.23 -11.87
N TRP A 330 13.10 -2.67 -10.76
CA TRP A 330 14.34 -3.12 -10.15
C TRP A 330 14.19 -4.48 -9.44
N ALA A 331 15.31 -5.21 -9.34
CA ALA A 331 15.37 -6.45 -8.55
C ALA A 331 14.95 -6.22 -7.08
N GLY A 332 15.39 -5.10 -6.51
CA GLY A 332 15.05 -4.66 -5.16
C GLY A 332 15.44 -3.21 -4.92
N HIS A 333 14.96 -2.64 -3.82
CA HIS A 333 15.52 -1.38 -3.34
C HIS A 333 16.92 -1.63 -2.79
N ARG A 334 17.72 -0.56 -2.73
CA ARG A 334 19.13 -0.64 -2.29
C ARG A 334 19.36 0.07 -0.96
N ILE A 335 18.37 0.04 -0.06
CA ILE A 335 18.52 0.62 1.29
C ILE A 335 19.70 -0.09 1.96
N GLY A 336 20.63 0.71 2.52
CA GLY A 336 21.89 0.20 3.11
C GLY A 336 23.05 0.02 2.12
N ASP A 337 22.82 0.17 0.80
CA ASP A 337 23.86 0.18 -0.22
C ASP A 337 24.37 1.63 -0.41
N VAL A 338 25.67 1.80 -0.68
CA VAL A 338 26.27 3.09 -1.04
C VAL A 338 25.67 3.69 -2.33
N ALA A 339 25.06 2.87 -3.17
CA ALA A 339 24.38 3.29 -4.39
C ALA A 339 22.89 3.64 -4.16
N PHE A 340 22.41 3.64 -2.92
CA PHE A 340 21.02 4.00 -2.64
C PHE A 340 20.75 5.46 -2.97
N VAL A 341 19.77 5.68 -3.83
CA VAL A 341 19.28 7.02 -4.16
C VAL A 341 17.87 7.16 -3.62
N ARG A 342 17.68 8.12 -2.71
CA ARG A 342 16.36 8.44 -2.17
C ARG A 342 15.46 9.02 -3.26
N PRO A 343 14.17 8.58 -3.36
CA PRO A 343 13.21 9.20 -4.25
C PRO A 343 13.05 10.69 -3.95
N ARG A 344 12.81 11.50 -4.99
CA ARG A 344 12.53 12.94 -4.81
C ARG A 344 11.17 13.20 -4.18
N ARG A 345 10.22 12.30 -4.37
CA ARG A 345 8.87 12.38 -3.79
C ARG A 345 8.86 11.82 -2.38
N SER A 346 8.11 12.49 -1.50
CA SER A 346 7.81 11.98 -0.16
C SER A 346 6.79 10.84 -0.21
N MET A 347 6.64 10.14 0.90
CA MET A 347 5.68 9.03 1.05
C MET A 347 4.25 9.46 0.67
N SER A 348 3.80 10.64 1.07
CA SER A 348 2.46 11.14 0.78
C SER A 348 2.19 11.42 -0.70
N GLN A 349 3.24 11.68 -1.47
CA GLN A 349 3.14 11.90 -2.93
C GLN A 349 3.19 10.59 -3.74
N ILE A 350 3.81 9.54 -3.17
CA ILE A 350 3.94 8.24 -3.85
C ILE A 350 2.74 7.34 -3.52
N GLY A 351 2.12 7.54 -2.37
CA GLY A 351 1.08 6.68 -1.84
C GLY A 351 1.66 5.49 -1.09
N GLY A 352 1.82 5.64 0.22
CA GLY A 352 2.38 4.66 1.15
C GLY A 352 1.50 3.45 1.44
#